data_431682c072fda82afa0a8108e4351a0d
#
_entry.id   431682c072fda82afa0a8108e4351a0d
#
_cell.length_a   1.000
_cell.length_b   1.000
_cell.length_c   1.000
_cell.angle_alpha   90.00
_cell.angle_beta   90.00
_cell.angle_gamma   90.00
#
_symmetry.space_group_name_H-M   'P 1'
#
loop_
_entity.id
_entity.type
_entity.pdbx_description
1 polymer ?
#
loop_
_entity_poly.entity_id
_entity_poly.type
_entity_poly.pdbx_seq_one_letter_code
_entity_poly.pdbx_strand_id
1 'polypeptide(L)'
;LIFSYQVRGDLTLENLNLNVTKVTYIGHAGDERLFIAQQNGQIKILLNGSLLSTPFLNISALSNTGFEQGLLSFAFHPDYQNNGYLFVFYSNLADHATVARYQVSKADPNIVDQSTAQVIYSVNEGAGHYGSQLAFGPDGYLYFSIGDGGTQGDPECDAQDFSNTLGTVLR
;
A
#
# COMPACT_ATOMS: atom_id res chain seq x y z
N LEU A 1 3.16 -8.15 -39.63
CA LEU A 1 4.48 -7.64 -39.19
C LEU A 1 4.33 -7.08 -37.79
N ILE A 2 4.79 -7.83 -36.78
CA ILE A 2 4.86 -7.41 -35.40
C ILE A 2 6.21 -6.72 -35.23
N PHE A 3 6.24 -5.41 -35.08
CA PHE A 3 7.43 -4.69 -34.70
C PHE A 3 7.62 -4.81 -33.18
N SER A 4 8.53 -5.68 -32.75
CA SER A 4 9.02 -5.67 -31.37
C SER A 4 10.06 -4.54 -31.25
N TYR A 5 9.71 -3.45 -30.60
CA TYR A 5 10.69 -2.46 -30.15
C TYR A 5 11.47 -3.05 -28.96
N GLN A 6 12.69 -3.50 -29.18
CA GLN A 6 13.63 -3.67 -28.08
C GLN A 6 14.16 -2.29 -27.69
N VAL A 7 13.69 -1.78 -26.56
CA VAL A 7 14.37 -0.67 -25.89
C VAL A 7 15.67 -1.23 -25.29
N ARG A 8 16.77 -1.13 -26.03
CA ARG A 8 18.12 -1.29 -25.49
C ARG A 8 18.53 0.07 -24.94
N GLY A 9 18.13 0.37 -23.71
CA GLY A 9 18.71 1.43 -22.91
C GLY A 9 19.59 0.80 -21.85
N ASP A 10 20.79 1.29 -21.68
CA ASP A 10 21.60 0.94 -20.52
C ASP A 10 20.85 1.42 -19.27
N LEU A 11 20.58 0.50 -18.35
CA LEU A 11 19.99 0.85 -17.06
C LEU A 11 21.06 1.54 -16.22
N THR A 12 20.79 2.77 -15.82
CA THR A 12 21.63 3.52 -14.89
C THR A 12 20.89 3.75 -13.59
N LEU A 13 21.63 3.71 -12.48
CA LEU A 13 21.10 4.05 -11.17
C LEU A 13 21.41 5.52 -10.88
N GLU A 14 20.39 6.29 -10.54
CA GLU A 14 20.51 7.66 -10.09
C GLU A 14 20.13 7.77 -8.61
N ASN A 15 21.00 8.42 -7.81
CA ASN A 15 20.67 8.71 -6.42
C ASN A 15 19.93 10.03 -6.34
N LEU A 16 18.65 10.00 -6.04
CA LEU A 16 17.80 11.19 -5.92
C LEU A 16 17.98 11.95 -4.61
N ASN A 17 18.76 11.42 -3.65
CA ASN A 17 19.03 12.03 -2.34
C ASN A 17 17.77 12.47 -1.58
N LEU A 18 16.70 11.69 -1.68
CA LEU A 18 15.41 11.99 -1.06
C LEU A 18 15.43 11.65 0.43
N ASN A 19 14.81 12.52 1.24
CA ASN A 19 14.62 12.24 2.67
C ASN A 19 13.39 11.34 2.88
N VAL A 20 13.55 10.05 2.57
CA VAL A 20 12.59 8.97 2.81
C VAL A 20 13.26 7.87 3.64
N THR A 21 12.49 7.23 4.50
CA THR A 21 13.01 6.18 5.38
C THR A 21 12.07 4.97 5.36
N LYS A 22 12.64 3.77 5.42
CA LYS A 22 11.88 2.51 5.47
C LYS A 22 10.74 2.50 4.43
N VAL A 23 11.09 2.72 3.17
CA VAL A 23 10.15 2.67 2.04
C VAL A 23 9.61 1.25 1.91
N THR A 24 8.29 1.12 1.92
CA THR A 24 7.60 -0.17 1.79
C THR A 24 6.99 -0.37 0.41
N TYR A 25 6.56 0.72 -0.23
CA TYR A 25 5.94 0.64 -1.55
C TYR A 25 6.10 1.94 -2.34
N ILE A 26 6.17 1.83 -3.66
CA ILE A 26 6.16 2.96 -4.59
C ILE A 26 5.10 2.69 -5.65
N GLY A 27 4.27 3.69 -5.94
CA GLY A 27 3.21 3.58 -6.94
C GLY A 27 2.91 4.92 -7.61
N HIS A 28 2.02 4.91 -8.58
CA HIS A 28 1.57 6.09 -9.31
C HIS A 28 0.05 6.08 -9.50
N ALA A 29 -0.54 7.24 -9.68
CA ALA A 29 -1.98 7.42 -9.93
C ALA A 29 -2.32 7.59 -11.42
N GLY A 30 -1.37 7.28 -12.31
CA GLY A 30 -1.50 7.49 -13.75
C GLY A 30 -1.15 8.91 -14.21
N ASP A 31 -0.51 9.70 -13.34
CA ASP A 31 0.00 11.04 -13.62
C ASP A 31 1.51 11.13 -13.31
N GLU A 32 2.07 12.33 -13.32
CA GLU A 32 3.52 12.57 -13.14
C GLU A 32 4.01 12.39 -11.71
N ARG A 33 3.13 12.17 -10.74
CA ARG A 33 3.47 11.98 -9.34
C ARG A 33 3.89 10.54 -9.07
N LEU A 34 4.97 10.36 -8.30
CA LEU A 34 5.27 9.10 -7.65
C LEU A 34 4.90 9.19 -6.17
N PHE A 35 4.22 8.18 -5.70
CA PHE A 35 3.78 8.08 -4.32
C PHE A 35 4.64 7.06 -3.59
N ILE A 36 5.19 7.45 -2.44
CA ILE A 36 6.17 6.67 -1.69
C ILE A 36 5.60 6.38 -0.31
N ALA A 37 5.20 5.12 -0.08
CA ALA A 37 4.78 4.67 1.25
C ALA A 37 6.01 4.42 2.12
N GLN A 38 5.91 4.81 3.38
CA GLN A 38 6.89 4.57 4.42
C GLN A 38 6.24 3.77 5.56
N GLN A 39 6.99 2.87 6.15
CA GLN A 39 6.53 2.01 7.25
C GLN A 39 5.87 2.78 8.40
N ASN A 40 6.29 4.03 8.63
CA ASN A 40 5.78 4.90 9.70
C ASN A 40 4.35 5.44 9.47
N GLY A 41 3.63 4.96 8.46
CA GLY A 41 2.25 5.38 8.19
C GLY A 41 2.11 6.60 7.29
N GLN A 42 3.15 7.00 6.57
CA GLN A 42 3.09 8.14 5.65
C GLN A 42 3.20 7.71 4.20
N ILE A 43 2.43 8.37 3.32
CA ILE A 43 2.65 8.35 1.88
C ILE A 43 3.12 9.75 1.48
N LYS A 44 4.30 9.85 0.88
CA LYS A 44 4.86 11.09 0.34
C LYS A 44 4.69 11.16 -1.17
N ILE A 45 4.64 12.36 -1.71
CA ILE A 45 4.64 12.61 -3.17
C ILE A 45 6.01 13.09 -3.60
N LEU A 46 6.57 12.43 -4.59
CA LEU A 46 7.69 12.92 -5.39
C LEU A 46 7.13 13.50 -6.69
N LEU A 47 7.39 14.77 -6.94
CA LEU A 47 6.97 15.49 -8.14
C LEU A 47 8.12 16.36 -8.64
N ASN A 48 8.45 16.27 -9.93
CA ASN A 48 9.54 17.03 -10.55
C ASN A 48 10.87 16.88 -9.78
N GLY A 49 11.21 15.67 -9.34
CA GLY A 49 12.47 15.36 -8.64
C GLY A 49 12.52 15.82 -7.18
N SER A 50 11.44 16.37 -6.62
CA SER A 50 11.40 16.87 -5.25
C SER A 50 10.22 16.31 -4.47
N LEU A 51 10.45 16.02 -3.17
CA LEU A 51 9.36 15.63 -2.27
C LEU A 51 8.51 16.85 -1.92
N LEU A 52 7.18 16.70 -1.99
CA LEU A 52 6.29 17.70 -1.43
C LEU A 52 6.44 17.72 0.10
N SER A 53 6.33 18.93 0.69
CA SER A 53 6.52 19.15 2.12
C SER A 53 5.45 18.48 2.99
N THR A 54 4.22 18.42 2.48
CA THR A 54 3.08 17.79 3.16
C THR A 54 2.92 16.35 2.66
N PRO A 55 2.81 15.34 3.54
CA PRO A 55 2.48 13.99 3.13
C PRO A 55 1.11 13.92 2.44
N PHE A 56 1.00 13.09 1.40
CA PHE A 56 -0.27 12.79 0.75
C PHE A 56 -1.28 12.14 1.71
N LEU A 57 -0.80 11.19 2.52
CA LEU A 57 -1.54 10.55 3.59
C LEU A 57 -0.64 10.45 4.83
N ASN A 58 -1.22 10.64 6.01
CA ASN A 58 -0.52 10.41 7.28
C ASN A 58 -1.43 9.67 8.26
N ILE A 59 -1.22 8.36 8.39
CA ILE A 59 -1.93 7.48 9.34
C ILE A 59 -1.01 6.99 10.46
N SER A 60 0.08 7.70 10.75
CA SER A 60 1.05 7.30 11.78
C SER A 60 0.43 7.13 13.18
N ALA A 61 -0.66 7.84 13.46
CA ALA A 61 -1.41 7.69 14.71
C ALA A 61 -2.35 6.46 14.75
N LEU A 62 -2.54 5.78 13.62
CA LEU A 62 -3.43 4.62 13.48
C LEU A 62 -2.65 3.32 13.22
N SER A 63 -1.39 3.43 12.81
CA SER A 63 -0.56 2.32 12.37
C SER A 63 0.47 1.96 13.42
N ASN A 64 0.57 0.69 13.76
CA ASN A 64 1.71 0.15 14.49
C ASN A 64 2.95 0.13 13.57
N THR A 65 4.17 0.11 14.14
CA THR A 65 5.43 0.19 13.37
C THR A 65 6.47 -0.81 13.88
N GLY A 66 6.02 -2.00 14.22
CA GLY A 66 6.90 -3.10 14.62
C GLY A 66 7.78 -3.63 13.48
N PHE A 67 8.37 -4.80 13.66
CA PHE A 67 9.34 -5.39 12.73
C PHE A 67 8.79 -5.51 11.30
N GLU A 68 7.62 -6.13 11.11
CA GLU A 68 6.94 -6.31 9.81
C GLU A 68 5.68 -5.45 9.69
N GLN A 69 5.39 -4.65 10.71
CA GLN A 69 4.22 -3.82 10.82
C GLN A 69 4.41 -2.46 10.14
N GLY A 70 3.33 -1.74 9.96
CA GLY A 70 3.34 -0.40 9.41
C GLY A 70 2.39 -0.22 8.26
N LEU A 71 2.52 0.88 7.54
CA LEU A 71 1.90 1.06 6.23
C LEU A 71 2.74 0.29 5.21
N LEU A 72 2.17 -0.77 4.63
CA LEU A 72 2.91 -1.74 3.84
C LEU A 72 2.71 -1.57 2.34
N SER A 73 1.50 -1.22 1.91
CA SER A 73 1.21 -0.92 0.49
C SER A 73 0.01 -0.02 0.31
N PHE A 74 -0.20 0.40 -0.92
CA PHE A 74 -1.40 1.11 -1.35
C PHE A 74 -1.72 0.81 -2.82
N ALA A 75 -2.97 1.06 -3.21
CA ALA A 75 -3.41 1.01 -4.60
C ALA A 75 -4.41 2.13 -4.88
N PHE A 76 -4.26 2.80 -6.01
CA PHE A 76 -5.27 3.71 -6.53
C PHE A 76 -6.37 2.92 -7.23
N HIS A 77 -7.61 3.37 -7.06
CA HIS A 77 -8.72 2.81 -7.83
C HIS A 77 -8.49 3.00 -9.33
N PRO A 78 -8.88 2.04 -10.21
CA PRO A 78 -8.72 2.21 -11.66
C PRO A 78 -9.35 3.49 -12.21
N ASP A 79 -10.42 3.97 -11.60
CA ASP A 79 -11.10 5.22 -11.93
C ASP A 79 -10.73 6.37 -10.96
N TYR A 80 -9.49 6.37 -10.45
CA TYR A 80 -9.02 7.34 -9.45
C TYR A 80 -9.22 8.79 -9.89
N GLN A 81 -9.00 9.08 -11.15
CA GLN A 81 -9.13 10.43 -11.71
C GLN A 81 -10.54 11.02 -11.50
N ASN A 82 -11.57 10.19 -11.43
CA ASN A 82 -12.94 10.62 -11.23
C ASN A 82 -13.41 10.49 -9.78
N ASN A 83 -13.03 9.39 -9.10
CA ASN A 83 -13.55 9.09 -7.77
C ASN A 83 -12.60 9.44 -6.61
N GLY A 84 -11.30 9.62 -6.90
CA GLY A 84 -10.28 9.96 -5.91
C GLY A 84 -10.02 8.87 -4.87
N TYR A 85 -10.37 7.61 -5.13
CA TYR A 85 -10.21 6.54 -4.14
C TYR A 85 -8.79 5.98 -4.10
N LEU A 86 -8.27 5.88 -2.87
CA LEU A 86 -7.03 5.25 -2.49
C LEU A 86 -7.33 4.12 -1.50
N PHE A 87 -6.69 2.99 -1.67
CA PHE A 87 -6.73 1.87 -0.74
C PHE A 87 -5.35 1.70 -0.12
N VAL A 88 -5.30 1.44 1.18
CA VAL A 88 -4.05 1.22 1.91
C VAL A 88 -4.11 -0.06 2.71
N PHE A 89 -2.98 -0.76 2.80
CA PHE A 89 -2.79 -1.89 3.68
C PHE A 89 -1.82 -1.50 4.80
N TYR A 90 -2.25 -1.67 6.05
CA TYR A 90 -1.43 -1.35 7.20
C TYR A 90 -1.77 -2.23 8.41
N SER A 91 -0.83 -2.40 9.33
CA SER A 91 -1.11 -2.97 10.64
C SER A 91 -1.61 -1.89 11.59
N ASN A 92 -2.80 -2.07 12.14
CA ASN A 92 -3.39 -1.11 13.06
C ASN A 92 -2.82 -1.26 14.49
N LEU A 93 -3.24 -0.40 15.42
CA LEU A 93 -2.74 -0.39 16.81
C LEU A 93 -3.13 -1.64 17.62
N ALA A 94 -4.05 -2.46 17.12
CA ALA A 94 -4.43 -3.75 17.72
C ALA A 94 -3.72 -4.94 17.04
N ASP A 95 -2.64 -4.67 16.26
CA ASP A 95 -1.87 -5.66 15.50
C ASP A 95 -2.69 -6.41 14.44
N HIS A 96 -3.78 -5.80 13.94
CA HIS A 96 -4.56 -6.38 12.86
C HIS A 96 -4.07 -5.89 11.49
N ALA A 97 -3.93 -6.80 10.52
CA ALA A 97 -3.85 -6.46 9.12
C ALA A 97 -5.15 -5.77 8.70
N THR A 98 -5.02 -4.57 8.17
CA THR A 98 -6.17 -3.72 7.88
C THR A 98 -6.08 -3.14 6.49
N VAL A 99 -7.15 -3.31 5.70
CA VAL A 99 -7.35 -2.61 4.42
C VAL A 99 -8.36 -1.50 4.63
N ALA A 100 -7.99 -0.28 4.31
CA ALA A 100 -8.89 0.87 4.38
C ALA A 100 -8.90 1.65 3.07
N ARG A 101 -10.09 2.15 2.72
CA ARG A 101 -10.29 3.10 1.62
C ARG A 101 -10.32 4.51 2.15
N TYR A 102 -9.67 5.40 1.42
CA TYR A 102 -9.70 6.85 1.61
C TYR A 102 -10.12 7.54 0.32
N GLN A 103 -10.42 8.82 0.39
CA GLN A 103 -10.65 9.67 -0.77
C GLN A 103 -9.72 10.87 -0.74
N VAL A 104 -9.20 11.26 -1.91
CA VAL A 104 -8.40 12.48 -2.03
C VAL A 104 -9.27 13.71 -1.76
N SER A 105 -8.68 14.74 -1.17
CA SER A 105 -9.35 16.00 -0.90
C SER A 105 -9.82 16.66 -2.22
N LYS A 106 -11.05 17.18 -2.22
CA LYS A 106 -11.58 17.95 -3.35
C LYS A 106 -10.90 19.31 -3.50
N ALA A 107 -10.30 19.81 -2.42
CA ALA A 107 -9.64 21.11 -2.40
C ALA A 107 -8.17 21.05 -2.84
N ASP A 108 -7.49 19.90 -2.59
CA ASP A 108 -6.09 19.71 -2.93
C ASP A 108 -5.85 18.25 -3.35
N PRO A 109 -5.52 17.98 -4.63
CA PRO A 109 -5.28 16.63 -5.14
C PRO A 109 -4.01 15.98 -4.59
N ASN A 110 -3.21 16.71 -3.81
CA ASN A 110 -2.00 16.22 -3.16
C ASN A 110 -2.21 15.86 -1.67
N ILE A 111 -3.45 15.87 -1.20
CA ILE A 111 -3.80 15.55 0.19
C ILE A 111 -5.01 14.63 0.22
N VAL A 112 -4.92 13.56 1.01
CA VAL A 112 -6.06 12.67 1.31
C VAL A 112 -6.93 13.30 2.40
N ASP A 113 -8.23 13.31 2.20
CA ASP A 113 -9.18 13.64 3.26
C ASP A 113 -9.31 12.45 4.23
N GLN A 114 -8.64 12.54 5.37
CA GLN A 114 -8.60 11.46 6.36
C GLN A 114 -9.96 11.19 7.02
N SER A 115 -10.90 12.14 6.96
CA SER A 115 -12.26 11.95 7.48
C SER A 115 -13.08 10.96 6.65
N THR A 116 -12.63 10.66 5.42
CA THR A 116 -13.27 9.71 4.50
C THR A 116 -12.86 8.26 4.74
N ALA A 117 -12.05 8.00 5.76
CA ALA A 117 -11.54 6.68 6.09
C ALA A 117 -12.68 5.66 6.25
N GLN A 118 -12.57 4.56 5.53
CA GLN A 118 -13.48 3.42 5.65
C GLN A 118 -12.66 2.12 5.70
N VAL A 119 -12.68 1.44 6.84
CA VAL A 119 -12.12 0.09 6.95
C VAL A 119 -12.98 -0.86 6.14
N ILE A 120 -12.35 -1.59 5.22
CA ILE A 120 -13.00 -2.56 4.34
C ILE A 120 -12.80 -3.98 4.88
N TYR A 121 -11.60 -4.23 5.40
CA TYR A 121 -11.20 -5.51 5.92
C TYR A 121 -10.25 -5.33 7.09
N SER A 122 -10.37 -6.20 8.10
CA SER A 122 -9.42 -6.25 9.20
C SER A 122 -9.43 -7.64 9.82
N VAL A 123 -8.24 -8.22 9.99
CA VAL A 123 -8.06 -9.54 10.61
C VAL A 123 -6.88 -9.51 11.57
N ASN A 124 -6.99 -10.24 12.65
CA ASN A 124 -5.87 -10.43 13.58
C ASN A 124 -4.90 -11.44 12.96
N GLU A 125 -3.70 -11.00 12.63
CA GLU A 125 -2.60 -11.84 12.14
C GLU A 125 -1.54 -12.13 13.23
N GLY A 126 -1.82 -11.76 14.47
CA GLY A 126 -0.83 -11.90 15.54
C GLY A 126 0.36 -10.96 15.37
N ALA A 127 1.58 -11.44 15.58
CA ALA A 127 2.77 -10.61 15.70
C ALA A 127 3.67 -10.56 14.45
N GLY A 128 3.28 -11.15 13.33
CA GLY A 128 4.13 -11.19 12.13
C GLY A 128 3.43 -11.72 10.88
N HIS A 129 4.20 -11.81 9.80
CA HIS A 129 3.79 -12.35 8.50
C HIS A 129 2.55 -11.63 7.91
N TYR A 130 2.56 -10.29 7.95
CA TYR A 130 1.39 -9.46 7.60
C TYR A 130 0.94 -9.53 6.14
N GLY A 131 1.65 -10.20 5.24
CA GLY A 131 1.32 -10.18 3.83
C GLY A 131 1.54 -8.79 3.23
N SER A 132 0.60 -8.26 2.42
CA SER A 132 0.53 -6.80 2.26
C SER A 132 0.32 -6.20 0.89
N GLN A 133 0.50 -6.89 -0.20
CA GLN A 133 0.37 -6.21 -1.50
C GLN A 133 -1.09 -6.00 -1.86
N LEU A 134 -1.43 -4.74 -2.22
CA LEU A 134 -2.69 -4.38 -2.84
C LEU A 134 -2.51 -4.20 -4.35
N ALA A 135 -3.41 -4.74 -5.15
CA ALA A 135 -3.45 -4.51 -6.59
C ALA A 135 -4.88 -4.62 -7.13
N PHE A 136 -5.24 -3.78 -8.10
CA PHE A 136 -6.45 -4.00 -8.89
C PHE A 136 -6.17 -4.96 -10.03
N GLY A 137 -6.99 -5.99 -10.16
CA GLY A 137 -6.95 -6.91 -11.29
C GLY A 137 -7.56 -6.30 -12.56
N PRO A 138 -7.36 -6.94 -13.73
CA PRO A 138 -7.96 -6.51 -14.99
C PRO A 138 -9.50 -6.64 -15.00
N ASP A 139 -10.05 -7.37 -14.05
CA ASP A 139 -11.49 -7.52 -13.79
C ASP A 139 -12.07 -6.37 -12.94
N GLY A 140 -11.23 -5.41 -12.51
CA GLY A 140 -11.61 -4.24 -11.71
C GLY A 140 -11.77 -4.51 -10.23
N TYR A 141 -11.50 -5.72 -9.74
CA TYR A 141 -11.53 -6.02 -8.30
C TYR A 141 -10.20 -5.74 -7.63
N LEU A 142 -10.27 -5.39 -6.34
CA LEU A 142 -9.11 -5.24 -5.48
C LEU A 142 -8.67 -6.60 -4.96
N TYR A 143 -7.41 -6.93 -5.20
CA TYR A 143 -6.75 -8.13 -4.67
C TYR A 143 -5.75 -7.72 -3.60
N PHE A 144 -5.63 -8.52 -2.56
CA PHE A 144 -4.60 -8.35 -1.54
C PHE A 144 -4.21 -9.68 -0.90
N SER A 145 -2.95 -9.78 -0.53
CA SER A 145 -2.42 -10.96 0.16
C SER A 145 -2.43 -10.75 1.66
N ILE A 146 -2.75 -11.82 2.39
CA ILE A 146 -2.66 -11.92 3.84
C ILE A 146 -1.64 -13.01 4.16
N GLY A 147 -0.76 -12.77 5.15
CA GLY A 147 0.15 -13.78 5.65
C GLY A 147 -0.55 -14.83 6.50
N ASP A 148 0.20 -15.85 6.90
CA ASP A 148 -0.29 -16.91 7.76
C ASP A 148 -0.45 -16.49 9.24
N GLY A 149 0.04 -15.30 9.57
CA GLY A 149 -0.04 -14.74 10.93
C GLY A 149 0.78 -15.51 11.96
N GLY A 150 1.64 -14.84 12.69
CA GLY A 150 2.23 -15.46 13.85
C GLY A 150 3.68 -15.89 13.73
N THR A 151 3.98 -17.15 14.04
CA THR A 151 5.34 -17.67 14.21
C THR A 151 5.82 -18.48 13.01
N GLN A 152 7.15 -18.58 12.85
CA GLN A 152 7.76 -19.36 11.77
C GLN A 152 7.24 -20.80 11.72
N GLY A 153 6.93 -21.26 10.50
CA GLY A 153 6.54 -22.65 10.22
C GLY A 153 5.05 -22.93 10.35
N ASP A 154 4.21 -21.89 10.48
CA ASP A 154 2.76 -22.01 10.52
C ASP A 154 2.27 -23.11 11.49
N PRO A 155 2.63 -23.03 12.78
CA PRO A 155 2.37 -24.10 13.74
C PRO A 155 0.88 -24.32 14.01
N GLU A 156 0.05 -23.32 13.74
CA GLU A 156 -1.41 -23.38 13.87
C GLU A 156 -2.07 -23.92 12.58
N CYS A 157 -1.28 -24.10 11.50
CA CYS A 157 -1.74 -24.53 10.18
C CYS A 157 -2.75 -23.57 9.52
N ASP A 158 -2.67 -22.30 9.86
CA ASP A 158 -3.61 -21.26 9.36
C ASP A 158 -3.51 -21.07 7.84
N ALA A 159 -2.32 -21.20 7.26
CA ALA A 159 -2.11 -21.03 5.82
C ALA A 159 -2.81 -22.10 4.95
N GLN A 160 -3.25 -23.21 5.53
CA GLN A 160 -3.94 -24.30 4.85
C GLN A 160 -5.38 -24.49 5.36
N ASP A 161 -5.83 -23.63 6.28
CA ASP A 161 -7.19 -23.69 6.83
C ASP A 161 -8.14 -22.78 6.07
N PHE A 162 -8.98 -23.38 5.22
CA PHE A 162 -10.01 -22.64 4.44
C PHE A 162 -11.16 -22.08 5.30
N SER A 163 -11.17 -22.29 6.61
CA SER A 163 -12.16 -21.67 7.51
C SER A 163 -11.78 -20.25 7.93
N ASN A 164 -10.54 -19.82 7.69
CA ASN A 164 -10.04 -18.47 7.94
C ASN A 164 -9.49 -17.82 6.65
N THR A 165 -8.97 -16.61 6.76
CA THR A 165 -8.44 -15.84 5.64
C THR A 165 -6.92 -15.68 5.67
N LEU A 166 -6.25 -16.30 6.64
CA LEU A 166 -4.80 -16.23 6.77
C LEU A 166 -4.11 -17.06 5.67
N GLY A 167 -2.90 -16.65 5.26
CA GLY A 167 -2.13 -17.33 4.23
C GLY A 167 -2.77 -17.30 2.84
N THR A 168 -3.67 -16.35 2.55
CA THR A 168 -4.46 -16.34 1.32
C THR A 168 -4.27 -15.07 0.48
N VAL A 169 -4.81 -15.12 -0.74
CA VAL A 169 -5.06 -13.93 -1.56
C VAL A 169 -6.57 -13.72 -1.62
N LEU A 170 -7.01 -12.57 -1.18
CA LEU A 170 -8.41 -12.16 -1.15
C LEU A 170 -8.74 -11.21 -2.29
N ARG A 171 -10.02 -11.20 -2.68
CA ARG A 171 -10.57 -10.32 -3.71
C ARG A 171 -11.80 -9.60 -3.20
#